data_45e3e9a69cde702b1ac6213123f3f99d
#
_entry.id   45e3e9a69cde702b1ac6213123f3f99d
#
_cell.length_a   1.000
_cell.length_b   1.000
_cell.length_c   1.000
_cell.angle_alpha   90.00
_cell.angle_beta   90.00
_cell.angle_gamma   90.00
#
_symmetry.space_group_name_H-M   'P 1'
#
loop_
_entity.id
_entity.type
_entity.pdbx_description
1 polymer ?
#
loop_
_entity_poly.entity_id
_entity_poly.type
_entity_poly.pdbx_seq_one_letter_code
_entity_poly.pdbx_strand_id
1 'polypeptide(L)'
;MITKEKQISIIIVEDFKLTRVGLRCALNANPDIEVVAECEDAIEGLKQIEKLQPDVVLLDLGLPMMNGIEAMIKIREISSDIKIIALTSHDREEEVVAALSSGANAYCLKDIDPTKLADVIRDVNNGVCWIDSEVSKLALKAIPRVENIGLLTNQNSEQTKIPLTEREFEVLKHLVAGKSNTEIAKELIVSVHTAKAHVCSILQKMCVNDRVQAAVKAVKEGLV
;
A
#
# COMPACT_ATOMS: atom_id res chain seq x y z
N MET A 1 -22.90 28.50 -4.27
CA MET A 1 -21.77 28.17 -3.38
C MET A 1 -21.04 26.96 -4.01
N ILE A 2 -19.86 27.19 -4.56
CA ILE A 2 -19.03 26.10 -5.08
C ILE A 2 -18.44 25.46 -3.84
N THR A 3 -18.88 24.26 -3.49
CA THR A 3 -18.23 23.42 -2.46
C THR A 3 -16.80 23.18 -2.93
N LYS A 4 -15.83 23.79 -2.26
CA LYS A 4 -14.42 23.48 -2.48
C LYS A 4 -14.26 21.99 -2.17
N GLU A 5 -14.05 21.16 -3.18
CA GLU A 5 -13.74 19.75 -2.95
C GLU A 5 -12.54 19.66 -2.02
N LYS A 6 -12.60 18.78 -1.04
CA LYS A 6 -11.52 18.61 -0.07
C LYS A 6 -10.27 18.13 -0.82
N GLN A 7 -9.21 18.95 -0.82
CA GLN A 7 -7.92 18.57 -1.39
C GLN A 7 -7.30 17.44 -0.55
N ILE A 8 -6.57 16.56 -1.22
CA ILE A 8 -5.76 15.53 -0.57
C ILE A 8 -4.51 16.20 -0.02
N SER A 9 -4.37 16.21 1.30
CA SER A 9 -3.22 16.80 1.99
C SER A 9 -2.05 15.84 2.04
N ILE A 10 -0.86 16.31 1.60
CA ILE A 10 0.33 15.47 1.47
C ILE A 10 1.50 16.06 2.25
N ILE A 11 2.24 15.20 2.93
CA ILE A 11 3.59 15.50 3.44
C ILE A 11 4.60 14.72 2.62
N ILE A 12 5.67 15.40 2.18
CA ILE A 12 6.80 14.80 1.49
C ILE A 12 7.97 14.70 2.48
N VAL A 13 8.52 13.48 2.66
CA VAL A 13 9.72 13.22 3.45
C VAL A 13 10.77 12.63 2.52
N GLU A 14 11.75 13.45 2.15
CA GLU A 14 12.76 13.16 1.11
C GLU A 14 14.01 13.99 1.41
N ASP A 15 15.18 13.37 1.54
CA ASP A 15 16.44 14.06 1.88
C ASP A 15 17.01 14.85 0.70
N PHE A 16 16.82 14.37 -0.53
CA PHE A 16 17.38 15.00 -1.72
C PHE A 16 16.54 16.22 -2.13
N LYS A 17 17.08 17.43 -1.89
CA LYS A 17 16.37 18.70 -2.10
C LYS A 17 15.78 18.84 -3.51
N LEU A 18 16.50 18.42 -4.56
CA LEU A 18 16.01 18.55 -5.93
C LEU A 18 14.78 17.67 -6.18
N THR A 19 14.81 16.41 -5.70
CA THR A 19 13.69 15.47 -5.78
C THR A 19 12.50 16.04 -5.02
N ARG A 20 12.70 16.51 -3.79
CA ARG A 20 11.66 17.09 -2.93
C ARG A 20 10.95 18.28 -3.59
N VAL A 21 11.73 19.23 -4.15
CA VAL A 21 11.19 20.38 -4.88
C VAL A 21 10.46 19.94 -6.15
N GLY A 22 11.01 18.97 -6.89
CA GLY A 22 10.39 18.43 -8.10
C GLY A 22 9.03 17.79 -7.80
N LEU A 23 8.96 16.95 -6.77
CA LEU A 23 7.71 16.31 -6.31
C LEU A 23 6.67 17.37 -5.92
N ARG A 24 7.05 18.35 -5.10
CA ARG A 24 6.14 19.43 -4.72
C ARG A 24 5.60 20.18 -5.93
N CYS A 25 6.45 20.59 -6.86
CA CYS A 25 6.01 21.33 -8.05
C CYS A 25 5.05 20.50 -8.91
N ALA A 26 5.37 19.22 -9.11
CA ALA A 26 4.54 18.31 -9.92
C ALA A 26 3.18 18.02 -9.27
N LEU A 27 3.16 17.82 -7.96
CA LEU A 27 1.93 17.51 -7.23
C LEU A 27 1.02 18.72 -7.08
N ASN A 28 1.56 19.90 -6.73
CA ASN A 28 0.80 21.13 -6.63
C ASN A 28 0.25 21.66 -7.98
N ALA A 29 0.68 21.07 -9.11
CA ALA A 29 0.03 21.31 -10.40
C ALA A 29 -1.37 20.68 -10.51
N ASN A 30 -1.73 19.79 -9.59
CA ASN A 30 -3.03 19.14 -9.53
C ASN A 30 -3.94 19.87 -8.52
N PRO A 31 -5.12 20.35 -8.94
CA PRO A 31 -5.98 21.21 -8.10
C PRO A 31 -6.58 20.48 -6.89
N ASP A 32 -6.63 19.17 -6.92
CA ASP A 32 -7.15 18.26 -5.89
C ASP A 32 -6.09 17.75 -4.91
N ILE A 33 -4.82 18.15 -5.08
CA ILE A 33 -3.69 17.75 -4.25
C ILE A 33 -3.02 18.98 -3.66
N GLU A 34 -2.67 18.93 -2.37
CA GLU A 34 -1.97 19.99 -1.67
C GLU A 34 -0.79 19.44 -0.87
N VAL A 35 0.43 19.88 -1.18
CA VAL A 35 1.61 19.57 -0.36
C VAL A 35 1.64 20.54 0.82
N VAL A 36 1.25 20.05 2.00
CA VAL A 36 1.12 20.84 3.24
C VAL A 36 2.43 20.98 4.02
N ALA A 37 3.39 20.08 3.82
CA ALA A 37 4.73 20.18 4.36
C ALA A 37 5.76 19.38 3.54
N GLU A 38 7.02 19.82 3.65
CA GLU A 38 8.19 19.16 3.09
C GLU A 38 9.24 19.00 4.20
N CYS A 39 9.78 17.80 4.37
CA CYS A 39 10.75 17.48 5.40
C CYS A 39 11.97 16.81 4.77
N GLU A 40 13.16 17.11 5.27
CA GLU A 40 14.41 16.55 4.75
C GLU A 40 14.86 15.29 5.50
N ASP A 41 14.24 15.00 6.63
CA ASP A 41 14.50 13.81 7.42
C ASP A 41 13.23 13.27 8.09
N ALA A 42 13.31 12.03 8.56
CA ALA A 42 12.21 11.34 9.19
C ALA A 42 11.79 11.97 10.54
N ILE A 43 12.72 12.59 11.27
CA ILE A 43 12.44 13.15 12.61
C ILE A 43 11.57 14.39 12.46
N GLU A 44 11.90 15.27 11.51
CA GLU A 44 11.07 16.42 11.18
C GLU A 44 9.73 15.96 10.59
N GLY A 45 9.79 14.96 9.68
CA GLY A 45 8.61 14.35 9.08
C GLY A 45 7.60 13.90 10.12
N LEU A 46 8.00 13.12 11.10
CA LEU A 46 7.13 12.63 12.18
C LEU A 46 6.48 13.75 12.98
N LYS A 47 7.22 14.82 13.30
CA LYS A 47 6.66 16.00 14.00
C LYS A 47 5.57 16.71 13.18
N GLN A 48 5.81 16.87 11.87
CA GLN A 48 4.84 17.50 10.99
C GLN A 48 3.62 16.60 10.76
N ILE A 49 3.82 15.30 10.64
CA ILE A 49 2.75 14.31 10.50
C ILE A 49 1.84 14.31 11.74
N GLU A 50 2.40 14.29 12.93
CA GLU A 50 1.64 14.35 14.18
C GLU A 50 0.82 15.65 14.29
N LYS A 51 1.41 16.79 13.89
CA LYS A 51 0.78 18.10 13.96
C LYS A 51 -0.29 18.31 12.90
N LEU A 52 -0.03 17.91 11.65
CA LEU A 52 -0.88 18.25 10.49
C LEU A 52 -1.86 17.14 10.12
N GLN A 53 -1.65 15.90 10.56
CA GLN A 53 -2.49 14.72 10.26
C GLN A 53 -2.85 14.64 8.76
N PRO A 54 -1.87 14.48 7.85
CA PRO A 54 -2.11 14.48 6.41
C PRO A 54 -2.93 13.27 5.98
N ASP A 55 -3.58 13.37 4.82
CA ASP A 55 -4.24 12.22 4.20
C ASP A 55 -3.19 11.21 3.68
N VAL A 56 -2.08 11.71 3.10
CA VAL A 56 -1.02 10.88 2.50
C VAL A 56 0.37 11.36 2.91
N VAL A 57 1.28 10.43 3.11
CA VAL A 57 2.73 10.69 3.29
C VAL A 57 3.49 10.04 2.14
N LEU A 58 4.24 10.83 1.38
CA LEU A 58 5.27 10.34 0.47
C LEU A 58 6.57 10.20 1.26
N LEU A 59 7.07 8.99 1.40
CA LEU A 59 8.19 8.66 2.26
C LEU A 59 9.31 8.00 1.49
N ASP A 60 10.46 8.66 1.44
CA ASP A 60 11.68 8.02 0.94
C ASP A 60 12.12 6.93 1.92
N LEU A 61 12.53 5.78 1.38
CA LEU A 61 13.10 4.70 2.19
C LEU A 61 14.59 4.93 2.51
N GLY A 62 15.30 5.69 1.67
CA GLY A 62 16.73 5.95 1.79
C GLY A 62 17.11 7.11 2.73
N LEU A 63 16.26 7.49 3.67
CA LEU A 63 16.50 8.62 4.57
C LEU A 63 17.71 8.41 5.48
N PRO A 64 18.47 9.48 5.78
CA PRO A 64 19.57 9.43 6.75
C PRO A 64 19.07 9.33 8.20
N MET A 65 19.91 8.83 9.09
CA MET A 65 19.69 8.69 10.55
C MET A 65 18.58 7.69 10.93
N MET A 66 17.37 7.90 10.46
CA MET A 66 16.24 6.99 10.62
C MET A 66 15.76 6.58 9.24
N ASN A 67 15.88 5.29 8.91
CA ASN A 67 15.44 4.81 7.60
C ASN A 67 13.91 4.88 7.45
N GLY A 68 13.44 4.86 6.19
CA GLY A 68 12.01 5.01 5.91
C GLY A 68 11.15 3.90 6.50
N ILE A 69 11.67 2.67 6.68
CA ILE A 69 10.93 1.57 7.31
C ILE A 69 10.66 1.87 8.80
N GLU A 70 11.67 2.34 9.52
CA GLU A 70 11.51 2.75 10.92
C GLU A 70 10.56 3.94 11.05
N ALA A 71 10.67 4.92 10.15
CA ALA A 71 9.75 6.05 10.09
C ALA A 71 8.31 5.60 9.85
N MET A 72 8.11 4.65 8.95
CA MET A 72 6.80 4.08 8.62
C MET A 72 6.14 3.42 9.84
N ILE A 73 6.90 2.62 10.60
CA ILE A 73 6.40 2.00 11.85
C ILE A 73 5.93 3.08 12.82
N LYS A 74 6.71 4.16 13.01
CA LYS A 74 6.33 5.28 13.87
C LYS A 74 5.12 6.06 13.36
N ILE A 75 4.97 6.22 12.05
CA ILE A 75 3.76 6.82 11.47
C ILE A 75 2.52 5.97 11.80
N ARG A 76 2.64 4.64 11.76
CA ARG A 76 1.55 3.73 12.13
C ARG A 76 1.19 3.81 13.62
N GLU A 77 2.15 4.10 14.49
CA GLU A 77 1.89 4.37 15.92
C GLU A 77 1.12 5.69 16.11
N ILE A 78 1.39 6.71 15.27
CA ILE A 78 0.67 8.00 15.30
C ILE A 78 -0.77 7.84 14.78
N SER A 79 -0.94 7.17 13.63
CA SER A 79 -2.26 6.98 13.02
C SER A 79 -2.27 5.81 12.02
N SER A 80 -3.31 4.98 12.11
CA SER A 80 -3.60 3.92 11.12
C SER A 80 -4.23 4.45 9.83
N ASP A 81 -4.83 5.64 9.87
CA ASP A 81 -5.63 6.19 8.78
C ASP A 81 -4.77 6.89 7.71
N ILE A 82 -3.63 7.43 8.10
CA ILE A 82 -2.67 8.08 7.19
C ILE A 82 -2.20 7.07 6.14
N LYS A 83 -2.28 7.42 4.88
CA LYS A 83 -1.79 6.58 3.79
C LYS A 83 -0.31 6.83 3.59
N ILE A 84 0.48 5.75 3.46
CA ILE A 84 1.93 5.84 3.26
C ILE A 84 2.27 5.31 1.88
N ILE A 85 2.90 6.14 1.06
CA ILE A 85 3.46 5.79 -0.24
C ILE A 85 4.98 5.78 -0.08
N ALA A 86 5.59 4.60 -0.14
CA ALA A 86 7.03 4.46 -0.12
C ALA A 86 7.60 4.84 -1.49
N LEU A 87 8.59 5.73 -1.50
CA LEU A 87 9.39 6.08 -2.68
C LEU A 87 10.81 5.53 -2.51
N THR A 88 11.37 4.94 -3.54
CA THR A 88 12.73 4.40 -3.49
C THR A 88 13.42 4.45 -4.84
N SER A 89 14.74 4.54 -4.82
CA SER A 89 15.58 4.37 -6.02
C SER A 89 15.95 2.90 -6.28
N HIS A 90 15.57 1.98 -5.39
CA HIS A 90 15.99 0.60 -5.42
C HIS A 90 14.78 -0.34 -5.47
N ASP A 91 14.94 -1.43 -6.18
CA ASP A 91 13.96 -2.50 -6.34
C ASP A 91 14.36 -3.77 -5.56
N ARG A 92 15.05 -3.61 -4.42
CA ARG A 92 15.51 -4.76 -3.63
C ARG A 92 14.32 -5.48 -3.00
N GLU A 93 14.25 -6.78 -3.24
CA GLU A 93 13.18 -7.66 -2.76
C GLU A 93 12.95 -7.54 -1.24
N GLU A 94 14.04 -7.49 -0.47
CA GLU A 94 13.99 -7.37 0.98
C GLU A 94 13.36 -6.05 1.44
N GLU A 95 13.68 -4.93 0.77
CA GLU A 95 13.12 -3.61 1.09
C GLU A 95 11.63 -3.53 0.76
N VAL A 96 11.21 -4.12 -0.36
CA VAL A 96 9.80 -4.20 -0.76
C VAL A 96 8.98 -4.92 0.30
N VAL A 97 9.43 -6.12 0.70
CA VAL A 97 8.74 -6.93 1.73
C VAL A 97 8.71 -6.21 3.06
N ALA A 98 9.82 -5.58 3.46
CA ALA A 98 9.89 -4.83 4.70
C ALA A 98 8.93 -3.64 4.70
N ALA A 99 8.87 -2.85 3.61
CA ALA A 99 7.96 -1.70 3.49
C ALA A 99 6.49 -2.14 3.56
N LEU A 100 6.10 -3.15 2.79
CA LEU A 100 4.73 -3.66 2.78
C LEU A 100 4.33 -4.26 4.13
N SER A 101 5.25 -5.00 4.77
CA SER A 101 5.02 -5.56 6.11
C SER A 101 4.93 -4.51 7.21
N SER A 102 5.57 -3.35 7.01
CA SER A 102 5.54 -2.21 7.93
C SER A 102 4.37 -1.27 7.69
N GLY A 103 3.50 -1.58 6.72
CA GLY A 103 2.24 -0.88 6.52
C GLY A 103 2.25 0.16 5.39
N ALA A 104 3.14 0.06 4.39
CA ALA A 104 3.02 0.85 3.18
C ALA A 104 1.72 0.55 2.45
N ASN A 105 1.01 1.58 2.01
CA ASN A 105 -0.18 1.46 1.17
C ASN A 105 0.16 1.44 -0.32
N ALA A 106 1.32 2.00 -0.68
CA ALA A 106 1.88 1.90 -2.02
C ALA A 106 3.40 1.84 -1.97
N TYR A 107 3.99 1.25 -3.01
CA TYR A 107 5.42 1.21 -3.24
C TYR A 107 5.72 1.65 -4.67
N CYS A 108 6.45 2.75 -4.82
CA CYS A 108 6.77 3.39 -6.09
C CYS A 108 8.27 3.55 -6.26
N LEU A 109 8.76 3.35 -7.47
CA LEU A 109 10.11 3.75 -7.83
C LEU A 109 10.17 5.27 -8.05
N LYS A 110 11.30 5.92 -7.72
CA LYS A 110 11.49 7.37 -7.86
C LYS A 110 11.50 7.88 -9.31
N ASP A 111 11.58 6.97 -10.29
CA ASP A 111 11.46 7.26 -11.72
C ASP A 111 10.01 7.25 -12.24
N ILE A 112 9.04 7.05 -11.36
CA ILE A 112 7.62 7.12 -11.70
C ILE A 112 7.28 8.47 -12.35
N ASP A 113 6.48 8.42 -13.42
CA ASP A 113 5.95 9.63 -14.04
C ASP A 113 5.12 10.45 -13.02
N PRO A 114 5.32 11.79 -12.92
CA PRO A 114 4.60 12.62 -11.95
C PRO A 114 3.08 12.58 -12.09
N THR A 115 2.55 12.41 -13.32
CA THR A 115 1.11 12.29 -13.53
C THR A 115 0.58 10.99 -12.98
N LYS A 116 1.33 9.89 -13.19
CA LYS A 116 1.01 8.58 -12.62
C LYS A 116 1.10 8.58 -11.09
N LEU A 117 2.08 9.29 -10.52
CA LEU A 117 2.17 9.43 -9.05
C LEU A 117 0.94 10.14 -8.48
N ALA A 118 0.43 11.17 -9.16
CA ALA A 118 -0.80 11.86 -8.73
C ALA A 118 -2.01 10.90 -8.76
N ASP A 119 -2.11 10.02 -9.77
CA ASP A 119 -3.16 9.00 -9.84
C ASP A 119 -3.01 7.95 -8.74
N VAL A 120 -1.78 7.50 -8.45
CA VAL A 120 -1.49 6.60 -7.33
C VAL A 120 -1.92 7.22 -6.00
N ILE A 121 -1.65 8.52 -5.79
CA ILE A 121 -2.07 9.25 -4.58
C ILE A 121 -3.60 9.22 -4.43
N ARG A 122 -4.35 9.49 -5.50
CA ARG A 122 -5.81 9.42 -5.50
C ARG A 122 -6.33 8.01 -5.19
N ASP A 123 -5.75 7.02 -5.83
CA ASP A 123 -6.10 5.61 -5.63
C ASP A 123 -5.85 5.16 -4.19
N VAL A 124 -4.67 5.50 -3.65
CA VAL A 124 -4.27 5.16 -2.28
C VAL A 124 -5.14 5.89 -1.26
N ASN A 125 -5.44 7.16 -1.48
CA ASN A 125 -6.35 7.92 -0.63
C ASN A 125 -7.77 7.31 -0.61
N ASN A 126 -8.19 6.70 -1.72
CA ASN A 126 -9.44 5.95 -1.83
C ASN A 126 -9.35 4.50 -1.31
N GLY A 127 -8.23 4.13 -0.67
CA GLY A 127 -8.03 2.81 -0.06
C GLY A 127 -7.59 1.71 -1.03
N VAL A 128 -7.11 2.08 -2.24
CA VAL A 128 -6.48 1.14 -3.16
C VAL A 128 -5.02 0.97 -2.75
N CYS A 129 -4.55 -0.27 -2.62
CA CYS A 129 -3.12 -0.53 -2.49
C CYS A 129 -2.49 -0.55 -3.89
N TRP A 130 -1.38 0.16 -4.06
CA TRP A 130 -0.69 0.23 -5.34
C TRP A 130 0.77 -0.24 -5.21
N ILE A 131 1.20 -1.10 -6.13
CA ILE A 131 2.57 -1.57 -6.21
C ILE A 131 2.99 -1.52 -7.68
N ASP A 132 4.18 -0.97 -7.93
CA ASP A 132 4.75 -0.96 -9.27
C ASP A 132 4.83 -2.39 -9.85
N SER A 133 4.61 -2.52 -11.16
CA SER A 133 4.57 -3.83 -11.83
C SER A 133 5.89 -4.61 -11.73
N GLU A 134 7.02 -3.92 -11.70
CA GLU A 134 8.33 -4.56 -11.52
C GLU A 134 8.53 -5.00 -10.08
N VAL A 135 8.12 -4.16 -9.14
CA VAL A 135 8.16 -4.43 -7.70
C VAL A 135 7.19 -5.54 -7.30
N SER A 136 6.02 -5.61 -7.92
CA SER A 136 5.05 -6.66 -7.62
C SER A 136 5.57 -8.07 -7.92
N LYS A 137 6.41 -8.23 -8.95
CA LYS A 137 7.07 -9.50 -9.26
C LYS A 137 8.07 -9.91 -8.19
N LEU A 138 8.75 -8.93 -7.57
CA LEU A 138 9.70 -9.16 -6.47
C LEU A 138 8.95 -9.52 -5.19
N ALA A 139 7.92 -8.77 -4.85
CA ALA A 139 7.07 -9.08 -3.69
C ALA A 139 6.46 -10.49 -3.77
N LEU A 140 6.03 -10.92 -4.96
CA LEU A 140 5.50 -12.26 -5.19
C LEU A 140 6.57 -13.36 -5.12
N LYS A 141 7.84 -13.07 -5.44
CA LYS A 141 8.95 -14.03 -5.29
C LYS A 141 9.36 -14.22 -3.83
N ALA A 142 9.27 -13.17 -3.03
CA ALA A 142 9.61 -13.20 -1.60
C ALA A 142 8.56 -13.95 -0.75
N ILE A 143 7.37 -14.19 -1.30
CA ILE A 143 6.40 -15.11 -0.69
C ILE A 143 6.97 -16.53 -0.88
N PRO A 144 7.29 -17.26 0.21
CA PRO A 144 7.82 -18.62 0.08
C PRO A 144 6.89 -19.46 -0.82
N ARG A 145 7.40 -19.93 -1.95
CA ARG A 145 6.67 -20.92 -2.75
C ARG A 145 6.47 -22.14 -1.90
N VAL A 146 5.23 -22.48 -1.65
CA VAL A 146 4.85 -23.69 -0.93
C VAL A 146 5.05 -24.90 -1.87
N GLU A 147 6.30 -25.15 -2.25
CA GLU A 147 6.67 -26.35 -3.04
C GLU A 147 6.83 -27.60 -2.17
N ASN A 148 6.63 -27.52 -0.83
CA ASN A 148 6.82 -28.64 0.08
C ASN A 148 5.68 -28.83 1.09
N ILE A 149 4.41 -28.70 0.69
CA ILE A 149 3.29 -29.20 1.52
C ILE A 149 2.87 -30.61 1.07
N GLY A 150 3.86 -31.46 0.79
CA GLY A 150 3.63 -32.88 0.55
C GLY A 150 3.84 -33.78 1.77
N LEU A 151 4.28 -33.30 2.94
CA LEU A 151 4.74 -34.18 4.02
C LEU A 151 4.38 -33.74 5.46
N LEU A 152 3.39 -32.85 5.68
CA LEU A 152 2.92 -32.59 7.04
C LEU A 152 1.40 -32.78 7.18
N THR A 153 0.91 -33.95 6.75
CA THR A 153 -0.34 -34.48 7.29
C THR A 153 0.00 -35.23 8.56
N ASN A 154 -0.03 -34.55 9.68
CA ASN A 154 -0.59 -35.04 10.94
C ASN A 154 -0.23 -34.14 12.12
N GLN A 155 -1.23 -33.66 12.74
CA GLN A 155 -1.50 -33.36 14.16
C GLN A 155 -1.81 -31.90 14.48
N ASN A 156 -3.10 -31.71 14.77
CA ASN A 156 -3.67 -30.74 15.72
C ASN A 156 -3.22 -29.26 15.60
N SER A 157 -3.88 -28.54 14.73
CA SER A 157 -4.13 -27.12 14.95
C SER A 157 -5.58 -26.83 14.65
N GLU A 158 -6.31 -26.32 15.63
CA GLU A 158 -7.61 -25.71 15.44
C GLU A 158 -7.49 -24.59 14.41
N GLN A 159 -7.82 -24.92 13.15
CA GLN A 159 -7.90 -23.93 12.08
C GLN A 159 -9.05 -23.00 12.40
N THR A 160 -8.75 -21.77 12.80
CA THR A 160 -9.71 -20.67 12.74
C THR A 160 -10.08 -20.47 11.27
N LYS A 161 -11.17 -21.16 10.86
CA LYS A 161 -11.71 -21.01 9.49
C LYS A 161 -12.20 -19.58 9.33
N ILE A 162 -11.49 -18.77 8.55
CA ILE A 162 -11.97 -17.45 8.14
C ILE A 162 -13.27 -17.68 7.35
N PRO A 163 -14.41 -17.11 7.74
CA PRO A 163 -15.72 -17.43 7.14
C PRO A 163 -15.91 -16.67 5.81
N LEU A 164 -15.08 -16.98 4.81
CA LEU A 164 -15.25 -16.45 3.47
C LEU A 164 -16.33 -17.24 2.72
N THR A 165 -17.19 -16.52 2.00
CA THR A 165 -18.13 -17.14 1.06
C THR A 165 -17.37 -17.67 -0.17
N GLU A 166 -17.97 -18.59 -0.94
CA GLU A 166 -17.36 -19.10 -2.18
C GLU A 166 -16.95 -17.96 -3.13
N ARG A 167 -17.80 -16.92 -3.24
CA ARG A 167 -17.53 -15.77 -4.10
C ARG A 167 -16.39 -14.91 -3.59
N GLU A 168 -16.27 -14.69 -2.30
CA GLU A 168 -15.15 -14.00 -1.68
C GLU A 168 -13.86 -14.81 -1.84
N PHE A 169 -13.94 -16.13 -1.79
CA PHE A 169 -12.79 -17.00 -2.02
C PHE A 169 -12.29 -16.93 -3.48
N GLU A 170 -13.19 -16.87 -4.46
CA GLU A 170 -12.83 -16.63 -5.86
C GLU A 170 -12.12 -15.27 -6.03
N VAL A 171 -12.70 -14.21 -5.44
CA VAL A 171 -12.10 -12.87 -5.44
C VAL A 171 -10.72 -12.88 -4.77
N LEU A 172 -10.57 -13.60 -3.64
CA LEU A 172 -9.29 -13.72 -2.93
C LEU A 172 -8.20 -14.37 -3.80
N LYS A 173 -8.52 -15.40 -4.59
CA LYS A 173 -7.57 -16.00 -5.54
C LYS A 173 -7.05 -14.97 -6.54
N HIS A 174 -7.95 -14.17 -7.12
CA HIS A 174 -7.55 -13.12 -8.06
C HIS A 174 -6.76 -12.00 -7.37
N LEU A 175 -7.10 -11.69 -6.11
CA LEU A 175 -6.39 -10.71 -5.31
C LEU A 175 -4.95 -11.16 -5.02
N VAL A 176 -4.75 -12.43 -4.66
CA VAL A 176 -3.42 -13.05 -4.47
C VAL A 176 -2.64 -13.09 -5.79
N ALA A 177 -3.32 -13.26 -6.92
CA ALA A 177 -2.72 -13.18 -8.26
C ALA A 177 -2.38 -11.72 -8.69
N GLY A 178 -2.56 -10.72 -7.81
CA GLY A 178 -2.20 -9.33 -8.06
C GLY A 178 -3.14 -8.55 -8.97
N LYS A 179 -4.34 -9.07 -9.29
CA LYS A 179 -5.27 -8.43 -10.22
C LYS A 179 -5.96 -7.23 -9.62
N SER A 180 -6.10 -6.15 -10.39
CA SER A 180 -6.88 -4.97 -10.02
C SER A 180 -8.38 -5.29 -9.90
N ASN A 181 -9.13 -4.42 -9.22
CA ASN A 181 -10.60 -4.59 -9.11
C ASN A 181 -11.30 -4.59 -10.48
N THR A 182 -10.74 -3.90 -11.46
CA THR A 182 -11.25 -3.88 -12.85
C THR A 182 -11.05 -5.23 -13.54
N GLU A 183 -9.89 -5.85 -13.37
CA GLU A 183 -9.59 -7.18 -13.92
C GLU A 183 -10.41 -8.27 -13.23
N ILE A 184 -10.53 -8.20 -11.89
CA ILE A 184 -11.39 -9.10 -11.11
C ILE A 184 -12.83 -9.00 -11.58
N ALA A 185 -13.35 -7.78 -11.76
CA ALA A 185 -14.71 -7.53 -12.24
C ALA A 185 -14.94 -8.14 -13.61
N LYS A 186 -13.97 -8.00 -14.53
CA LYS A 186 -14.05 -8.54 -15.88
C LYS A 186 -14.05 -10.08 -15.90
N GLU A 187 -13.19 -10.71 -15.11
CA GLU A 187 -13.09 -12.18 -15.07
C GLU A 187 -14.28 -12.83 -14.39
N LEU A 188 -14.76 -12.20 -13.32
CA LEU A 188 -15.91 -12.71 -12.55
C LEU A 188 -17.26 -12.25 -13.12
N ILE A 189 -17.27 -11.46 -14.21
CA ILE A 189 -18.46 -10.95 -14.89
C ILE A 189 -19.37 -10.18 -13.91
N VAL A 190 -18.77 -9.27 -13.14
CA VAL A 190 -19.47 -8.39 -12.19
C VAL A 190 -19.10 -6.92 -12.45
N SER A 191 -19.80 -5.99 -11.77
CA SER A 191 -19.41 -4.59 -11.83
C SER A 191 -18.10 -4.34 -11.02
N VAL A 192 -17.34 -3.32 -11.39
CA VAL A 192 -16.14 -2.91 -10.62
C VAL A 192 -16.52 -2.54 -9.18
N HIS A 193 -17.71 -1.97 -8.98
CA HIS A 193 -18.25 -1.66 -7.67
C HIS A 193 -18.47 -2.94 -6.84
N THR A 194 -19.05 -3.99 -7.44
CA THR A 194 -19.24 -5.29 -6.80
C THR A 194 -17.92 -5.96 -6.45
N ALA A 195 -16.93 -5.93 -7.35
CA ALA A 195 -15.61 -6.46 -7.07
C ALA A 195 -14.95 -5.73 -5.89
N LYS A 196 -15.04 -4.39 -5.85
CA LYS A 196 -14.55 -3.57 -4.73
C LYS A 196 -15.25 -3.92 -3.41
N ALA A 197 -16.55 -4.12 -3.42
CA ALA A 197 -17.33 -4.51 -2.23
C ALA A 197 -16.88 -5.88 -1.67
N HIS A 198 -16.63 -6.86 -2.56
CA HIS A 198 -16.10 -8.16 -2.14
C HIS A 198 -14.69 -8.04 -1.53
N VAL A 199 -13.81 -7.23 -2.14
CA VAL A 199 -12.46 -6.99 -1.58
C VAL A 199 -12.58 -6.37 -0.18
N CYS A 200 -13.40 -5.34 0.02
CA CYS A 200 -13.61 -4.75 1.35
C CYS A 200 -14.11 -5.77 2.38
N SER A 201 -15.08 -6.62 1.99
CA SER A 201 -15.60 -7.68 2.86
C SER A 201 -14.51 -8.70 3.24
N ILE A 202 -13.66 -9.09 2.30
CA ILE A 202 -12.51 -9.98 2.54
C ILE A 202 -11.56 -9.36 3.56
N LEU A 203 -11.18 -8.08 3.38
CA LEU A 203 -10.29 -7.38 4.30
C LEU A 203 -10.82 -7.37 5.74
N GLN A 204 -12.11 -7.09 5.90
CA GLN A 204 -12.79 -7.12 7.21
C GLN A 204 -12.79 -8.52 7.84
N LYS A 205 -13.18 -9.55 7.07
CA LYS A 205 -13.24 -10.93 7.55
C LYS A 205 -11.88 -11.51 7.89
N MET A 206 -10.86 -11.09 7.15
CA MET A 206 -9.48 -11.48 7.41
C MET A 206 -8.80 -10.60 8.48
N CYS A 207 -9.49 -9.58 9.02
CA CYS A 207 -8.93 -8.63 10.01
C CYS A 207 -7.60 -8.03 9.53
N VAL A 208 -7.59 -7.54 8.28
CA VAL A 208 -6.43 -6.88 7.66
C VAL A 208 -6.84 -5.54 7.06
N ASN A 209 -5.90 -4.61 6.97
CA ASN A 209 -6.19 -3.23 6.57
C ASN A 209 -6.10 -2.99 5.06
N ASP A 210 -5.40 -3.86 4.32
CA ASP A 210 -5.18 -3.69 2.89
C ASP A 210 -5.11 -5.03 2.14
N ARG A 211 -5.17 -4.93 0.80
CA ARG A 211 -5.18 -6.10 -0.10
C ARG A 211 -3.89 -6.92 -0.09
N VAL A 212 -2.75 -6.28 0.22
CA VAL A 212 -1.45 -6.96 0.27
C VAL A 212 -1.38 -7.81 1.53
N GLN A 213 -1.81 -7.26 2.67
CA GLN A 213 -1.93 -8.02 3.91
C GLN A 213 -2.90 -9.20 3.75
N ALA A 214 -4.02 -9.00 3.02
CA ALA A 214 -4.94 -10.09 2.71
C ALA A 214 -4.27 -11.19 1.87
N ALA A 215 -3.52 -10.82 0.83
CA ALA A 215 -2.80 -11.77 -0.01
C ALA A 215 -1.73 -12.53 0.79
N VAL A 216 -0.91 -11.83 1.56
CA VAL A 216 0.13 -12.43 2.41
C VAL A 216 -0.50 -13.37 3.44
N LYS A 217 -1.58 -12.94 4.11
CA LYS A 217 -2.28 -13.76 5.09
C LYS A 217 -2.92 -14.99 4.46
N ALA A 218 -3.55 -14.84 3.30
CA ALA A 218 -4.16 -15.96 2.56
C ALA A 218 -3.14 -17.04 2.21
N VAL A 219 -1.94 -16.64 1.75
CA VAL A 219 -0.86 -17.57 1.44
C VAL A 219 -0.28 -18.20 2.72
N LYS A 220 -0.04 -17.42 3.78
CA LYS A 220 0.48 -17.94 5.07
C LYS A 220 -0.46 -18.95 5.72
N GLU A 221 -1.76 -18.76 5.61
CA GLU A 221 -2.78 -19.65 6.19
C GLU A 221 -3.21 -20.77 5.22
N GLY A 222 -2.59 -20.85 4.03
CA GLY A 222 -2.88 -21.89 3.05
C GLY A 222 -4.31 -21.86 2.50
N LEU A 223 -4.91 -20.65 2.42
CA LEU A 223 -6.27 -20.49 1.91
C LEU A 223 -6.31 -20.54 0.37
N VAL A 224 -5.22 -20.15 -0.28
CA VAL A 224 -5.08 -20.08 -1.75
C VAL A 224 -3.66 -20.40 -2.16
#